data_114403b4407aa7dd00f48dd0e7e2bcf7
#
_entry.id   114403b4407aa7dd00f48dd0e7e2bcf7
#
_cell.length_a   1.000
_cell.length_b   1.000
_cell.length_c   1.000
_cell.angle_alpha   90.00
_cell.angle_beta   90.00
_cell.angle_gamma   90.00
#
_symmetry.space_group_name_H-M   'P 1'
#
loop_
_entity.id
_entity.type
_entity.pdbx_description
1 polymer ?
#
loop_
_entity_poly.entity_id
_entity_poly.type
_entity_poly.pdbx_seq_one_letter_code
_entity_poly.pdbx_strand_id
1 'polypeptide(L)'
;RDRFNHESLMATDDLKQEEKAFQILLSGESEQKVAALDWLEAHHSWDAKRWVQGLLYDASPAVRIRAARYIADTHYLPFLPNLQAAYRTETDKATQEELKTQLEKLTALLP
;
A
#
# COMPACT_ATOMS: atom_id res chain seq x y z
N ARG A 1 -14.04 28.57 1.43
CA ARG A 1 -13.66 27.95 1.23
C ARG A 1 -13.63 27.02 0.99
N ASP A 2 -13.90 26.80 0.82
CA ASP A 2 -13.75 25.86 0.78
C ASP A 2 -13.62 25.13 -0.09
N ARG A 3 -13.72 25.33 -0.99
CA ARG A 3 -13.51 24.62 -1.90
C ARG A 3 -12.18 24.30 -2.11
N PHE A 4 -11.33 25.08 -1.93
CA PHE A 4 -10.03 24.73 -2.10
C PHE A 4 -9.73 23.49 -1.39
N ASN A 5 -10.34 23.34 -0.31
CA ASN A 5 -10.08 22.22 0.44
C ASN A 5 -10.54 21.00 -0.16
N HIS A 6 -11.50 21.03 -1.04
CA HIS A 6 -12.10 19.87 -1.56
C HIS A 6 -11.17 19.02 -2.33
N GLU A 7 -10.21 19.61 -3.03
CA GLU A 7 -9.27 18.83 -3.72
C GLU A 7 -8.15 18.33 -2.87
N SER A 8 -7.77 19.07 -1.84
CA SER A 8 -6.64 18.68 -1.02
C SER A 8 -7.08 17.99 0.25
N LEU A 9 -8.36 18.10 0.63
CA LEU A 9 -8.88 17.49 1.83
C LEU A 9 -10.00 16.56 1.46
N MET A 10 -10.03 15.42 2.10
CA MET A 10 -11.11 14.48 1.91
C MET A 10 -12.37 15.00 2.57
N ALA A 11 -13.52 14.63 2.03
CA ALA A 11 -14.80 14.93 2.66
C ALA A 11 -14.85 14.26 4.03
N THR A 12 -15.72 14.77 4.91
CA THR A 12 -15.82 14.24 6.26
C THR A 12 -16.08 12.75 6.27
N ASP A 13 -16.96 12.27 5.40
CA ASP A 13 -17.25 10.84 5.35
C ASP A 13 -16.04 10.04 4.89
N ASP A 14 -15.27 10.58 3.96
CA ASP A 14 -14.06 9.91 3.49
C ASP A 14 -13.00 9.86 4.57
N LEU A 15 -12.89 10.89 5.41
CA LEU A 15 -11.95 10.87 6.51
C LEU A 15 -12.32 9.80 7.52
N LYS A 16 -13.61 9.59 7.76
CA LYS A 16 -14.06 8.52 8.66
C LYS A 16 -13.76 7.16 8.05
N GLN A 17 -13.94 7.01 6.75
CA GLN A 17 -13.64 5.76 6.08
C GLN A 17 -12.14 5.50 6.07
N GLU A 18 -11.34 6.55 5.91
CA GLU A 18 -9.89 6.42 5.95
C GLU A 18 -9.44 5.92 7.32
N GLU A 19 -9.98 6.49 8.38
CA GLU A 19 -9.64 6.08 9.72
C GLU A 19 -10.03 4.61 9.96
N LYS A 20 -11.20 4.22 9.49
CA LYS A 20 -11.62 2.85 9.56
C LYS A 20 -10.68 1.93 8.81
N ALA A 21 -10.24 2.35 7.63
CA ALA A 21 -9.30 1.56 6.84
C ALA A 21 -7.99 1.36 7.60
N PHE A 22 -7.48 2.41 8.26
CA PHE A 22 -6.25 2.27 9.05
C PHE A 22 -6.45 1.30 10.22
N GLN A 23 -7.60 1.32 10.86
CA GLN A 23 -7.88 0.37 11.94
C GLN A 23 -7.87 -1.06 11.41
N ILE A 24 -8.41 -1.27 10.22
CA ILE A 24 -8.40 -2.57 9.58
C ILE A 24 -6.97 -3.03 9.29
N LEU A 25 -6.10 -2.12 8.85
CA LEU A 25 -4.71 -2.48 8.58
C LEU A 25 -3.99 -2.92 9.84
N LEU A 26 -4.43 -2.43 11.01
CA LEU A 26 -3.82 -2.83 12.27
C LEU A 26 -4.30 -4.19 12.76
N SER A 27 -5.58 -4.49 12.60
CA SER A 27 -6.14 -5.64 13.27
C SER A 27 -7.09 -6.48 12.43
N GLY A 28 -7.27 -6.15 11.16
CA GLY A 28 -8.22 -6.88 10.32
C GLY A 28 -7.67 -8.21 9.81
N GLU A 29 -8.56 -8.98 9.23
CA GLU A 29 -8.17 -10.20 8.55
C GLU A 29 -7.56 -9.88 7.19
N SER A 30 -6.90 -10.88 6.61
CA SER A 30 -6.19 -10.70 5.34
C SER A 30 -7.05 -10.05 4.25
N GLU A 31 -8.23 -10.58 4.01
CA GLU A 31 -9.11 -10.04 2.96
C GLU A 31 -9.54 -8.62 3.26
N GLN A 32 -9.76 -8.34 4.54
CA GLN A 32 -10.15 -7.00 4.95
C GLN A 32 -9.02 -6.00 4.74
N LYS A 33 -7.79 -6.43 5.03
CA LYS A 33 -6.62 -5.57 4.84
C LYS A 33 -6.42 -5.26 3.35
N VAL A 34 -6.58 -6.27 2.49
CA VAL A 34 -6.46 -6.05 1.05
C VAL A 34 -7.52 -5.06 0.58
N ALA A 35 -8.76 -5.24 1.03
CA ALA A 35 -9.84 -4.33 0.65
C ALA A 35 -9.58 -2.91 1.16
N ALA A 36 -9.02 -2.78 2.37
CA ALA A 36 -8.68 -1.48 2.92
C ALA A 36 -7.61 -0.79 2.09
N LEU A 37 -6.60 -1.55 1.64
CA LEU A 37 -5.57 -0.99 0.77
C LEU A 37 -6.16 -0.59 -0.58
N ASP A 38 -7.11 -1.36 -1.12
CA ASP A 38 -7.79 -1.00 -2.35
C ASP A 38 -8.51 0.34 -2.20
N TRP A 39 -9.22 0.51 -1.10
CA TRP A 39 -9.95 1.75 -0.85
C TRP A 39 -9.00 2.93 -0.70
N LEU A 40 -7.91 2.74 0.08
CA LEU A 40 -6.94 3.79 0.33
C LEU A 40 -6.24 4.25 -0.95
N GLU A 41 -5.92 3.29 -1.82
CA GLU A 41 -5.28 3.64 -3.09
C GLU A 41 -6.27 4.36 -4.00
N ALA A 42 -7.50 3.89 -4.07
CA ALA A 42 -8.51 4.51 -4.94
C ALA A 42 -8.84 5.93 -4.52
N HIS A 43 -8.73 6.22 -3.23
CA HIS A 43 -9.02 7.55 -2.70
C HIS A 43 -7.77 8.40 -2.51
N HIS A 44 -6.63 7.93 -3.02
CA HIS A 44 -5.36 8.66 -2.97
C HIS A 44 -4.98 9.09 -1.55
N SER A 45 -5.13 8.19 -0.59
CA SER A 45 -4.80 8.48 0.79
C SER A 45 -3.30 8.75 0.92
N TRP A 46 -2.95 9.95 1.32
CA TRP A 46 -1.56 10.34 1.50
C TRP A 46 -0.93 9.61 2.67
N ASP A 47 -1.68 9.48 3.76
CA ASP A 47 -1.17 8.89 4.98
C ASP A 47 -1.03 7.37 4.92
N ALA A 48 -1.63 6.73 3.93
CA ALA A 48 -1.56 5.27 3.81
C ALA A 48 -0.12 4.77 3.71
N LYS A 49 0.79 5.59 3.17
CA LYS A 49 2.18 5.18 3.00
C LYS A 49 2.86 4.80 4.31
N ARG A 50 2.42 5.41 5.40
CA ARG A 50 2.96 5.09 6.71
C ARG A 50 2.73 3.63 7.10
N TRP A 51 1.64 3.05 6.62
CA TRP A 51 1.25 1.68 6.98
C TRP A 51 1.81 0.66 6.01
N VAL A 52 1.93 1.05 4.74
CA VAL A 52 2.26 0.12 3.66
C VAL A 52 3.63 -0.51 3.84
N GLN A 53 4.58 0.26 4.35
CA GLN A 53 5.94 -0.24 4.57
C GLN A 53 5.93 -1.45 5.49
N GLY A 54 5.20 -1.36 6.61
CA GLY A 54 5.12 -2.49 7.54
C GLY A 54 4.36 -3.67 6.97
N LEU A 55 3.37 -3.41 6.13
CA LEU A 55 2.56 -4.47 5.55
C LEU A 55 3.31 -5.32 4.53
N LEU A 56 4.48 -4.87 4.09
CA LEU A 56 5.37 -5.71 3.28
C LEU A 56 5.81 -6.97 4.03
N TYR A 57 5.68 -6.96 5.35
CA TYR A 57 6.07 -8.08 6.19
C TYR A 57 4.87 -8.69 6.94
N ASP A 58 3.65 -8.39 6.49
CA ASP A 58 2.45 -8.95 7.11
C ASP A 58 2.49 -10.47 7.05
N ALA A 59 1.81 -11.12 7.98
CA ALA A 59 1.78 -12.58 8.03
C ALA A 59 1.12 -13.19 6.79
N SER A 60 0.22 -12.46 6.15
CA SER A 60 -0.51 -12.94 4.99
C SER A 60 0.23 -12.62 3.69
N PRO A 61 0.51 -13.63 2.84
CA PRO A 61 1.11 -13.36 1.54
C PRO A 61 0.28 -12.41 0.68
N ALA A 62 -1.04 -12.53 0.73
CA ALA A 62 -1.91 -11.67 -0.06
C ALA A 62 -1.74 -10.21 0.35
N VAL A 63 -1.58 -9.94 1.64
CA VAL A 63 -1.36 -8.59 2.13
C VAL A 63 0.02 -8.08 1.72
N ARG A 64 1.06 -8.93 1.81
CA ARG A 64 2.40 -8.54 1.40
C ARG A 64 2.43 -8.15 -0.08
N ILE A 65 1.77 -8.95 -0.93
CA ILE A 65 1.70 -8.67 -2.36
C ILE A 65 0.94 -7.37 -2.61
N ARG A 66 -0.18 -7.18 -1.91
CA ARG A 66 -0.99 -5.97 -2.10
C ARG A 66 -0.23 -4.71 -1.69
N ALA A 67 0.54 -4.81 -0.59
CA ALA A 67 1.37 -3.69 -0.14
C ALA A 67 2.43 -3.34 -1.19
N ALA A 68 3.08 -4.36 -1.76
CA ALA A 68 4.07 -4.14 -2.81
C ALA A 68 3.43 -3.48 -4.02
N ARG A 69 2.23 -3.94 -4.40
CA ARG A 69 1.52 -3.35 -5.53
C ARG A 69 1.13 -1.91 -5.27
N TYR A 70 0.76 -1.59 -4.02
CA TYR A 70 0.46 -0.23 -3.65
C TYR A 70 1.65 0.69 -3.94
N ILE A 71 2.84 0.25 -3.54
CA ILE A 71 4.06 1.03 -3.75
C ILE A 71 4.33 1.23 -5.24
N ALA A 72 4.18 0.17 -6.03
CA ALA A 72 4.44 0.24 -7.46
C ALA A 72 3.39 1.09 -8.17
N ASP A 73 2.10 0.88 -7.84
CA ASP A 73 1.01 1.59 -8.51
C ASP A 73 1.04 3.09 -8.21
N THR A 74 1.46 3.47 -7.01
CA THR A 74 1.56 4.89 -6.64
C THR A 74 2.92 5.50 -7.04
N HIS A 75 3.79 4.72 -7.66
CA HIS A 75 5.10 5.15 -8.13
C HIS A 75 5.94 5.76 -7.00
N TYR A 76 5.88 5.15 -5.82
CA TYR A 76 6.53 5.73 -4.66
C TYR A 76 7.97 5.24 -4.54
N LEU A 77 8.86 5.88 -5.30
CA LEU A 77 10.28 5.52 -5.34
C LEU A 77 11.00 5.54 -4.00
N PRO A 78 10.64 6.40 -3.03
CA PRO A 78 11.30 6.33 -1.73
C PRO A 78 11.22 4.96 -1.05
N PHE A 79 10.23 4.14 -1.40
CA PHE A 79 10.12 2.80 -0.82
C PHE A 79 10.78 1.71 -1.67
N LEU A 80 11.54 2.10 -2.69
CA LEU A 80 12.26 1.12 -3.50
C LEU A 80 13.19 0.24 -2.66
N PRO A 81 14.03 0.79 -1.75
CA PRO A 81 14.88 -0.07 -0.93
C PRO A 81 14.07 -1.02 -0.05
N ASN A 82 12.92 -0.57 0.45
CA ASN A 82 12.05 -1.41 1.27
C ASN A 82 11.50 -2.58 0.48
N LEU A 83 11.09 -2.32 -0.76
CA LEU A 83 10.55 -3.36 -1.63
C LEU A 83 11.65 -4.34 -2.03
N GLN A 84 12.86 -3.84 -2.29
CA GLN A 84 14.00 -4.71 -2.58
C GLN A 84 14.30 -5.64 -1.42
N ALA A 85 14.29 -5.11 -0.20
CA ALA A 85 14.55 -5.91 0.99
C ALA A 85 13.46 -6.97 1.19
N ALA A 86 12.20 -6.58 1.00
CA ALA A 86 11.09 -7.52 1.12
C ALA A 86 11.23 -8.66 0.11
N TYR A 87 11.59 -8.34 -1.11
CA TYR A 87 11.82 -9.34 -2.15
C TYR A 87 12.92 -10.31 -1.74
N ARG A 88 14.04 -9.79 -1.26
CA ARG A 88 15.19 -10.63 -0.91
C ARG A 88 14.90 -11.55 0.26
N THR A 89 14.05 -11.14 1.18
CA THR A 89 13.79 -11.92 2.39
C THR A 89 12.52 -12.77 2.30
N GLU A 90 11.77 -12.66 1.21
CA GLU A 90 10.55 -13.43 1.06
C GLU A 90 10.87 -14.91 0.87
N THR A 91 10.25 -15.77 1.69
CA THR A 91 10.52 -17.19 1.66
C THR A 91 9.53 -17.99 0.83
N ASP A 92 8.33 -17.45 0.60
CA ASP A 92 7.35 -18.13 -0.23
C ASP A 92 7.64 -17.79 -1.70
N LYS A 93 7.90 -18.85 -2.49
CA LYS A 93 8.37 -18.65 -3.84
C LYS A 93 7.36 -17.91 -4.74
N ALA A 94 6.08 -18.27 -4.65
CA ALA A 94 5.06 -17.63 -5.45
C ALA A 94 4.92 -16.15 -5.06
N THR A 95 4.98 -15.88 -3.76
CA THR A 95 4.91 -14.49 -3.27
C THR A 95 6.13 -13.71 -3.74
N GLN A 96 7.30 -14.33 -3.70
CA GLN A 96 8.52 -13.67 -4.13
C GLN A 96 8.45 -13.26 -5.60
N GLU A 97 7.86 -14.12 -6.45
CA GLU A 97 7.69 -13.78 -7.87
C GLU A 97 6.76 -12.60 -8.05
N GLU A 98 5.71 -12.49 -7.24
CA GLU A 98 4.81 -11.36 -7.30
C GLU A 98 5.51 -10.09 -6.84
N LEU A 99 6.32 -10.18 -5.79
CA LEU A 99 7.09 -9.03 -5.33
C LEU A 99 8.08 -8.58 -6.40
N LYS A 100 8.66 -9.53 -7.12
CA LYS A 100 9.58 -9.22 -8.20
C LYS A 100 8.88 -8.43 -9.30
N THR A 101 7.66 -8.82 -9.65
CA THR A 101 6.88 -8.11 -10.65
C THR A 101 6.66 -6.64 -10.24
N GLN A 102 6.30 -6.42 -8.97
CA GLN A 102 6.08 -5.07 -8.49
C GLN A 102 7.39 -4.27 -8.43
N LEU A 103 8.47 -4.93 -8.03
CA LEU A 103 9.78 -4.31 -7.99
C LEU A 103 10.23 -3.87 -9.38
N GLU A 104 9.99 -4.71 -10.39
CA GLU A 104 10.33 -4.37 -11.77
C GLU A 104 9.54 -3.17 -12.27
N LYS A 105 8.25 -3.12 -11.92
CA LYS A 105 7.43 -1.97 -12.29
C LYS A 105 7.98 -0.68 -11.70
N LEU A 106 8.41 -0.73 -10.44
CA LEU A 106 8.91 0.46 -9.77
C LEU A 106 10.27 0.87 -10.31
N THR A 107 11.18 -0.10 -10.54
CA THR A 107 12.51 0.21 -11.07
C THR A 107 12.46 0.72 -12.50
N ALA A 108 11.41 0.36 -13.25
CA ALA A 108 11.25 0.86 -14.62
C ALA A 108 11.07 2.38 -14.66
N LEU A 109 10.75 3.01 -13.53
CA LEU A 109 10.61 4.46 -13.46
C LEU A 109 11.96 5.18 -13.34
N LEU A 110 13.02 4.44 -13.03
CA LEU A 110 14.34 5.04 -12.90
C LEU A 110 14.91 5.41 -14.26
N PRO A 111 15.61 6.55 -14.34
CA PRO A 111 16.21 6.97 -15.63
C PRO A 111 17.36 6.08 -16.04
#